data_1d47bc73d25dc6ccd092580b297dc767
#
_entry.id   1d47bc73d25dc6ccd092580b297dc767
#
_cell.length_a   1.000
_cell.length_b   1.000
_cell.length_c   1.000
_cell.angle_alpha   90.00
_cell.angle_beta   90.00
_cell.angle_gamma   90.00
#
_symmetry.space_group_name_H-M   'P 1'
#
loop_
_entity.id
_entity.type
_entity.pdbx_description
1 polymer ?
#
loop_
_entity_poly.entity_id
_entity_poly.type
_entity_poly.pdbx_seq_one_letter_code
_entity_poly.pdbx_strand_id
1 'polypeptide(L)'
;NLAMELCAKGKVGVPGTPELIGANAEAIATAEDREKFKLAMIEIGLKVPRSGVAHNMQEAEKVCLEIGLPIIIRPAYILGGRGTGIAHTPEEFTRLAANGIAASPIGEILIEESIAGWKEFELEVMRDKADNCVIICSIENVDPMGVHTGDSITVAPAMTLSDVEYQLMRDAAFACIRRVGVETGGSNVQFAVNPKNGDQVVIEMNPRVSRSSALASKATGFPIAKIAAKLA
;
A
#
# COMPACT_ATOMS: atom_id res chain seq x y z
N ASN A 1 7.03 -6.85 14.64
CA ASN A 1 6.70 -5.51 15.10
C ASN A 1 6.37 -5.54 16.59
N LEU A 2 7.14 -4.79 17.42
CA LEU A 2 7.08 -4.85 18.89
C LEU A 2 5.65 -4.63 19.45
N ALA A 3 4.92 -3.65 18.91
CA ALA A 3 3.55 -3.36 19.35
C ALA A 3 2.64 -4.57 19.17
N MET A 4 2.69 -5.24 18.02
CA MET A 4 1.89 -6.43 17.74
C MET A 4 2.25 -7.61 18.64
N GLU A 5 3.54 -7.81 18.93
CA GLU A 5 3.96 -8.84 19.88
C GLU A 5 3.50 -8.56 21.32
N LEU A 6 3.54 -7.29 21.74
CA LEU A 6 3.03 -6.89 23.05
C LEU A 6 1.51 -7.07 23.15
N CYS A 7 0.77 -6.74 22.10
CA CYS A 7 -0.67 -7.00 22.01
C CYS A 7 -0.98 -8.50 22.09
N ALA A 8 -0.29 -9.32 21.31
CA ALA A 8 -0.45 -10.77 21.32
C ALA A 8 -0.15 -11.42 22.67
N LYS A 9 0.76 -10.81 23.44
CA LYS A 9 1.10 -11.24 24.82
C LYS A 9 0.21 -10.62 25.91
N GLY A 10 -0.83 -9.85 25.51
CA GLY A 10 -1.73 -9.18 26.44
C GLY A 10 -1.04 -8.13 27.35
N LYS A 11 0.04 -7.51 26.87
CA LYS A 11 0.80 -6.48 27.61
C LYS A 11 0.40 -5.06 27.24
N VAL A 12 -0.32 -4.89 26.12
CA VAL A 12 -0.82 -3.62 25.58
C VAL A 12 -2.18 -3.85 24.97
N GLY A 13 -3.08 -2.87 25.08
CA GLY A 13 -4.38 -2.88 24.39
C GLY A 13 -5.45 -3.78 25.00
N VAL A 14 -5.25 -4.29 26.23
CA VAL A 14 -6.27 -5.02 26.99
C VAL A 14 -6.57 -4.31 28.31
N PRO A 15 -7.74 -4.49 28.92
CA PRO A 15 -8.10 -3.83 30.18
C PRO A 15 -7.01 -3.96 31.25
N GLY A 16 -6.57 -2.83 31.83
CA GLY A 16 -5.53 -2.78 32.85
C GLY A 16 -4.09 -2.73 32.33
N THR A 17 -3.90 -2.62 31.02
CA THR A 17 -2.59 -2.44 30.40
C THR A 17 -2.52 -1.10 29.64
N PRO A 18 -1.31 -0.64 29.23
CA PRO A 18 -1.18 0.54 28.38
C PRO A 18 -2.00 0.42 27.09
N GLU A 19 -2.58 1.53 26.63
CA GLU A 19 -3.35 1.64 25.40
C GLU A 19 -2.45 2.03 24.22
N LEU A 20 -2.80 1.57 23.01
CA LEU A 20 -2.22 2.09 21.77
C LEU A 20 -2.91 3.41 21.42
N ILE A 21 -2.19 4.52 21.50
CA ILE A 21 -2.72 5.86 21.25
C ILE A 21 -2.78 6.26 19.76
N GLY A 22 -2.22 5.46 18.88
CA GLY A 22 -2.29 5.65 17.42
C GLY A 22 -3.27 4.65 16.79
N ALA A 23 -2.85 4.05 15.68
CA ALA A 23 -3.61 2.96 15.07
C ALA A 23 -3.71 1.77 16.03
N ASN A 24 -4.87 1.18 16.17
CA ASN A 24 -5.07 -0.02 16.96
C ASN A 24 -4.43 -1.26 16.30
N ALA A 25 -4.34 -2.37 17.03
CA ALA A 25 -3.68 -3.59 16.55
C ALA A 25 -4.34 -4.17 15.28
N GLU A 26 -5.67 -4.09 15.16
CA GLU A 26 -6.40 -4.56 13.99
C GLU A 26 -6.10 -3.70 12.75
N ALA A 27 -6.10 -2.38 12.90
CA ALA A 27 -5.75 -1.45 11.83
C ALA A 27 -4.29 -1.67 11.36
N ILE A 28 -3.35 -1.86 12.29
CA ILE A 28 -1.96 -2.19 11.96
C ILE A 28 -1.89 -3.52 11.19
N ALA A 29 -2.56 -4.57 11.70
CA ALA A 29 -2.56 -5.88 11.06
C ALA A 29 -3.17 -5.84 9.65
N THR A 30 -4.26 -5.08 9.46
CA THR A 30 -4.90 -4.94 8.16
C THR A 30 -4.05 -4.16 7.17
N ALA A 31 -3.40 -3.08 7.61
CA ALA A 31 -2.60 -2.23 6.72
C ALA A 31 -1.24 -2.85 6.35
N GLU A 32 -0.58 -3.56 7.29
CA GLU A 32 0.78 -4.07 7.09
C GLU A 32 0.81 -5.46 6.44
N ASP A 33 -0.28 -6.23 6.52
CA ASP A 33 -0.43 -7.53 5.88
C ASP A 33 -1.02 -7.35 4.49
N ARG A 34 -0.26 -7.70 3.45
CA ARG A 34 -0.64 -7.48 2.05
C ARG A 34 -1.94 -8.19 1.66
N GLU A 35 -2.13 -9.41 2.12
CA GLU A 35 -3.34 -10.19 1.77
C GLU A 35 -4.57 -9.62 2.48
N LYS A 36 -4.44 -9.27 3.76
CA LYS A 36 -5.53 -8.61 4.51
C LYS A 36 -5.88 -7.26 3.91
N PHE A 37 -4.88 -6.46 3.55
CA PHE A 37 -5.10 -5.16 2.91
C PHE A 37 -5.83 -5.33 1.58
N LYS A 38 -5.34 -6.24 0.72
CA LYS A 38 -5.96 -6.56 -0.57
C LYS A 38 -7.43 -6.95 -0.40
N LEU A 39 -7.72 -7.91 0.49
CA LEU A 39 -9.09 -8.36 0.75
C LEU A 39 -9.97 -7.22 1.27
N ALA A 40 -9.45 -6.39 2.18
CA ALA A 40 -10.16 -5.23 2.71
C ALA A 40 -10.49 -4.20 1.62
N MET A 41 -9.58 -3.97 0.66
CA MET A 41 -9.82 -3.05 -0.47
C MET A 41 -10.86 -3.61 -1.44
N ILE A 42 -10.78 -4.89 -1.77
CA ILE A 42 -11.77 -5.57 -2.63
C ILE A 42 -13.17 -5.52 -2.01
N GLU A 43 -13.29 -5.74 -0.70
CA GLU A 43 -14.56 -5.69 0.03
C GLU A 43 -15.28 -4.34 -0.10
N ILE A 44 -14.55 -3.26 -0.14
CA ILE A 44 -15.09 -1.90 -0.34
C ILE A 44 -15.15 -1.45 -1.81
N GLY A 45 -14.91 -2.36 -2.74
CA GLY A 45 -15.01 -2.11 -4.18
C GLY A 45 -13.84 -1.34 -4.79
N LEU A 46 -12.72 -1.21 -4.09
CA LEU A 46 -11.53 -0.58 -4.62
C LEU A 46 -10.68 -1.57 -5.44
N LYS A 47 -10.08 -1.06 -6.51
CA LYS A 47 -9.14 -1.83 -7.32
C LYS A 47 -7.78 -1.87 -6.65
N VAL A 48 -7.15 -3.04 -6.66
CA VAL A 48 -5.76 -3.28 -6.28
C VAL A 48 -5.06 -4.03 -7.41
N PRO A 49 -3.73 -4.04 -7.50
CA PRO A 49 -3.03 -4.87 -8.46
C PRO A 49 -3.46 -6.33 -8.30
N ARG A 50 -3.80 -6.98 -9.41
CA ARG A 50 -4.18 -8.40 -9.40
C ARG A 50 -3.00 -9.22 -8.94
N SER A 51 -3.22 -10.21 -8.08
CA SER A 51 -2.14 -11.01 -7.52
C SER A 51 -2.63 -12.39 -7.12
N GLY A 52 -1.71 -13.35 -7.08
CA GLY A 52 -1.95 -14.69 -6.59
C GLY A 52 -0.66 -15.30 -6.04
N VAL A 53 -0.82 -16.26 -5.14
CA VAL A 53 0.28 -17.03 -4.55
C VAL A 53 0.41 -18.36 -5.27
N ALA A 54 1.64 -18.85 -5.44
CA ALA A 54 1.91 -20.15 -6.05
C ALA A 54 3.06 -20.85 -5.32
N HIS A 55 2.91 -22.19 -5.16
CA HIS A 55 3.91 -23.04 -4.51
C HIS A 55 4.59 -24.01 -5.49
N ASN A 56 4.09 -24.06 -6.72
CA ASN A 56 4.63 -24.88 -7.81
C ASN A 56 4.34 -24.23 -9.16
N MET A 57 4.95 -24.75 -10.21
CA MET A 57 4.83 -24.18 -11.56
C MET A 57 3.39 -24.25 -12.11
N GLN A 58 2.62 -25.30 -11.79
CA GLN A 58 1.24 -25.42 -12.27
C GLN A 58 0.34 -24.31 -11.70
N GLU A 59 0.46 -24.04 -10.39
CA GLU A 59 -0.23 -22.92 -9.75
C GLU A 59 0.23 -21.58 -10.32
N ALA A 60 1.54 -21.42 -10.53
CA ALA A 60 2.11 -20.22 -11.08
C ALA A 60 1.59 -19.91 -12.50
N GLU A 61 1.53 -20.92 -13.37
CA GLU A 61 0.97 -20.81 -14.73
C GLU A 61 -0.51 -20.40 -14.71
N LYS A 62 -1.30 -20.98 -13.81
CA LYS A 62 -2.70 -20.62 -13.65
C LYS A 62 -2.86 -19.15 -13.26
N VAL A 63 -2.11 -18.69 -12.26
CA VAL A 63 -2.12 -17.27 -11.83
C VAL A 63 -1.64 -16.35 -12.95
N CYS A 64 -0.61 -16.75 -13.70
CA CYS A 64 -0.11 -15.98 -14.84
C CYS A 64 -1.16 -15.81 -15.94
N LEU A 65 -1.92 -16.87 -16.24
CA LEU A 65 -3.01 -16.82 -17.23
C LEU A 65 -4.17 -15.92 -16.78
N GLU A 66 -4.49 -15.91 -15.48
CA GLU A 66 -5.53 -15.06 -14.92
C GLU A 66 -5.15 -13.58 -14.90
N ILE A 67 -3.89 -13.26 -14.60
CA ILE A 67 -3.39 -11.88 -14.51
C ILE A 67 -3.03 -11.33 -15.88
N GLY A 68 -2.28 -12.10 -16.68
CA GLY A 68 -1.68 -11.66 -17.93
C GLY A 68 -0.34 -10.95 -17.72
N LEU A 69 0.49 -10.94 -18.77
CA LEU A 69 1.77 -10.23 -18.77
C LEU A 69 1.62 -8.73 -19.04
N PRO A 70 2.52 -7.86 -18.56
CA PRO A 70 3.67 -8.18 -17.71
C PRO A 70 3.29 -8.39 -16.24
N ILE A 71 4.07 -9.23 -15.52
CA ILE A 71 3.88 -9.53 -14.10
C ILE A 71 5.18 -9.43 -13.30
N ILE A 72 5.05 -9.15 -12.01
CA ILE A 72 6.14 -9.18 -11.04
C ILE A 72 6.08 -10.50 -10.28
N ILE A 73 7.23 -11.15 -10.11
CA ILE A 73 7.38 -12.36 -9.30
C ILE A 73 8.26 -12.01 -8.11
N ARG A 74 7.78 -12.37 -6.91
CA ARG A 74 8.47 -12.10 -5.64
C ARG A 74 8.49 -13.37 -4.79
N PRO A 75 9.66 -13.97 -4.52
CA PRO A 75 9.76 -15.08 -3.59
C PRO A 75 9.38 -14.65 -2.17
N ALA A 76 8.66 -15.50 -1.45
CA ALA A 76 8.32 -15.25 -0.05
C ALA A 76 9.55 -15.39 0.87
N TYR A 77 9.59 -14.58 1.93
CA TYR A 77 10.63 -14.59 2.97
C TYR A 77 12.07 -14.36 2.47
N ILE A 78 12.23 -13.63 1.37
CA ILE A 78 13.56 -13.25 0.84
C ILE A 78 13.86 -11.80 1.19
N LEU A 79 15.03 -11.56 1.77
CA LEU A 79 15.58 -10.23 2.02
C LEU A 79 16.37 -9.73 0.79
N GLY A 80 16.29 -8.43 0.51
CA GLY A 80 17.09 -7.78 -0.52
C GLY A 80 16.68 -8.07 -1.96
N GLY A 81 15.42 -8.51 -2.20
CA GLY A 81 14.85 -8.65 -3.55
C GLY A 81 15.44 -9.77 -4.40
N ARG A 82 16.24 -10.67 -3.84
CA ARG A 82 16.83 -11.82 -4.56
C ARG A 82 15.72 -12.69 -5.15
N GLY A 83 15.79 -12.99 -6.45
CA GLY A 83 14.78 -13.77 -7.16
C GLY A 83 13.52 -12.99 -7.55
N THR A 84 13.39 -11.71 -7.19
CA THR A 84 12.35 -10.82 -7.69
C THR A 84 12.67 -10.41 -9.13
N GLY A 85 11.65 -10.37 -9.99
CA GLY A 85 11.81 -9.91 -11.37
C GLY A 85 10.47 -9.63 -12.04
N ILE A 86 10.54 -8.89 -13.15
CA ILE A 86 9.40 -8.62 -14.02
C ILE A 86 9.51 -9.54 -15.23
N ALA A 87 8.44 -10.25 -15.54
CA ALA A 87 8.31 -11.08 -16.74
C ALA A 87 7.45 -10.35 -17.76
N HIS A 88 7.99 -10.15 -18.95
CA HIS A 88 7.28 -9.56 -20.09
C HIS A 88 6.88 -10.63 -21.12
N THR A 89 7.53 -11.80 -21.08
CA THR A 89 7.26 -12.93 -21.99
C THR A 89 7.00 -14.22 -21.20
N PRO A 90 6.34 -15.22 -21.80
CA PRO A 90 6.12 -16.53 -21.17
C PRO A 90 7.44 -17.25 -20.78
N GLU A 91 8.50 -17.08 -21.58
CA GLU A 91 9.81 -17.68 -21.31
C GLU A 91 10.47 -17.03 -20.09
N GLU A 92 10.40 -15.69 -19.99
CA GLU A 92 10.85 -14.96 -18.80
C GLU A 92 10.06 -15.36 -17.56
N PHE A 93 8.75 -15.50 -17.68
CA PHE A 93 7.89 -15.97 -16.60
C PHE A 93 8.32 -17.34 -16.10
N THR A 94 8.44 -18.33 -16.98
CA THR A 94 8.82 -19.70 -16.61
C THR A 94 10.16 -19.72 -15.86
N ARG A 95 11.16 -18.99 -16.37
CA ARG A 95 12.48 -18.91 -15.74
C ARG A 95 12.42 -18.22 -14.37
N LEU A 96 11.72 -17.08 -14.26
CA LEU A 96 11.64 -16.32 -13.02
C LEU A 96 10.81 -17.05 -11.96
N ALA A 97 9.70 -17.68 -12.33
CA ALA A 97 8.86 -18.43 -11.41
C ALA A 97 9.62 -19.64 -10.84
N ALA A 98 10.29 -20.43 -11.70
CA ALA A 98 11.08 -21.58 -11.24
C ALA A 98 12.22 -21.14 -10.28
N ASN A 99 12.94 -20.08 -10.64
CA ASN A 99 13.99 -19.52 -9.78
C ASN A 99 13.44 -18.96 -8.46
N GLY A 100 12.27 -18.31 -8.50
CA GLY A 100 11.60 -17.76 -7.34
C GLY A 100 11.16 -18.84 -6.35
N ILE A 101 10.51 -19.90 -6.84
CA ILE A 101 10.10 -21.05 -6.03
C ILE A 101 11.32 -21.71 -5.37
N ALA A 102 12.39 -21.92 -6.14
CA ALA A 102 13.64 -22.52 -5.63
C ALA A 102 14.36 -21.63 -4.62
N ALA A 103 14.26 -20.30 -4.75
CA ALA A 103 14.90 -19.34 -3.86
C ALA A 103 14.12 -19.15 -2.54
N SER A 104 12.81 -19.35 -2.54
CA SER A 104 11.97 -19.18 -1.36
C SER A 104 12.24 -20.30 -0.34
N PRO A 105 12.50 -19.98 0.94
CA PRO A 105 12.68 -20.99 1.99
C PRO A 105 11.48 -21.90 2.19
N ILE A 106 10.29 -21.46 1.80
CA ILE A 106 9.04 -22.21 1.92
C ILE A 106 8.46 -22.63 0.57
N GLY A 107 9.21 -22.44 -0.53
CA GLY A 107 8.76 -22.80 -1.88
C GLY A 107 7.58 -21.95 -2.40
N GLU A 108 7.39 -20.73 -1.91
CA GLU A 108 6.26 -19.86 -2.24
C GLU A 108 6.70 -18.63 -3.02
N ILE A 109 5.96 -18.27 -4.05
CA ILE A 109 6.09 -17.01 -4.77
C ILE A 109 4.77 -16.25 -4.80
N LEU A 110 4.87 -14.92 -4.70
CA LEU A 110 3.79 -14.00 -5.02
C LEU A 110 3.95 -13.54 -6.47
N ILE A 111 2.88 -13.61 -7.24
CA ILE A 111 2.78 -13.16 -8.63
C ILE A 111 1.80 -12.00 -8.65
N GLU A 112 2.24 -10.84 -9.14
CA GLU A 112 1.44 -9.61 -9.14
C GLU A 112 1.43 -8.99 -10.53
N GLU A 113 0.31 -8.36 -10.90
CA GLU A 113 0.22 -7.49 -12.07
C GLU A 113 1.30 -6.41 -12.02
N SER A 114 2.04 -6.24 -13.10
CA SER A 114 3.06 -5.19 -13.16
C SER A 114 2.41 -3.85 -13.48
N ILE A 115 2.51 -2.93 -12.54
CA ILE A 115 2.13 -1.53 -12.70
C ILE A 115 3.36 -0.63 -12.93
N ALA A 116 4.49 -1.22 -13.34
CA ALA A 116 5.69 -0.47 -13.69
C ALA A 116 5.37 0.55 -14.81
N GLY A 117 5.84 1.77 -14.66
CA GLY A 117 5.56 2.86 -15.58
C GLY A 117 4.21 3.58 -15.37
N TRP A 118 3.38 3.15 -14.41
CA TRP A 118 2.22 3.93 -14.01
C TRP A 118 2.65 5.16 -13.22
N LYS A 119 1.82 6.19 -13.19
CA LYS A 119 2.03 7.37 -12.34
C LYS A 119 1.77 7.01 -10.89
N GLU A 120 2.60 7.53 -9.99
CA GLU A 120 2.45 7.31 -8.55
C GLU A 120 1.97 8.58 -7.85
N PHE A 121 0.92 8.42 -7.04
CA PHE A 121 0.36 9.49 -6.21
C PHE A 121 0.16 9.02 -4.78
N GLU A 122 0.22 9.97 -3.87
CA GLU A 122 -0.06 9.73 -2.46
C GLU A 122 -1.05 10.78 -1.94
N LEU A 123 -1.95 10.36 -1.07
CA LEU A 123 -2.81 11.28 -0.32
C LEU A 123 -2.49 11.19 1.17
N GLU A 124 -2.18 12.33 1.76
CA GLU A 124 -2.12 12.47 3.21
C GLU A 124 -3.52 12.71 3.73
N VAL A 125 -4.03 11.72 4.45
CA VAL A 125 -5.42 11.66 4.94
C VAL A 125 -5.42 11.73 6.46
N MET A 126 -6.36 12.44 7.03
CA MET A 126 -6.59 12.47 8.47
C MET A 126 -8.04 12.15 8.78
N ARG A 127 -8.26 11.33 9.81
CA ARG A 127 -9.58 10.98 10.33
C ARG A 127 -9.58 11.04 11.85
N ASP A 128 -10.67 11.51 12.42
CA ASP A 128 -10.89 11.52 13.87
C ASP A 128 -11.96 10.49 14.30
N LYS A 129 -12.15 10.35 15.61
CA LYS A 129 -13.16 9.43 16.21
C LYS A 129 -14.61 9.80 15.88
N ALA A 130 -14.87 11.04 15.45
CA ALA A 130 -16.18 11.49 15.01
C ALA A 130 -16.43 11.28 13.51
N ASP A 131 -15.53 10.57 12.83
CA ASP A 131 -15.52 10.31 11.38
C ASP A 131 -15.34 11.57 10.51
N ASN A 132 -14.84 12.66 11.06
CA ASN A 132 -14.37 13.76 10.23
C ASN A 132 -13.14 13.32 9.46
N CYS A 133 -13.22 13.34 8.13
CA CYS A 133 -12.17 12.85 7.26
C CYS A 133 -11.75 13.95 6.28
N VAL A 134 -10.45 14.21 6.16
CA VAL A 134 -9.92 15.28 5.31
C VAL A 134 -8.64 14.84 4.59
N ILE A 135 -8.51 15.25 3.32
CA ILE A 135 -7.24 15.19 2.59
C ILE A 135 -6.46 16.45 2.94
N ILE A 136 -5.28 16.28 3.53
CA ILE A 136 -4.40 17.39 3.87
C ILE A 136 -3.63 17.84 2.65
N CYS A 137 -3.12 16.90 1.86
CA CYS A 137 -2.34 17.18 0.68
C CYS A 137 -2.37 15.99 -0.29
N SER A 138 -2.38 16.29 -1.58
CA SER A 138 -2.02 15.34 -2.63
C SER A 138 -0.54 15.47 -2.95
N ILE A 139 0.11 14.37 -3.22
CA ILE A 139 1.55 14.26 -3.51
C ILE A 139 1.72 13.46 -4.78
N GLU A 140 2.63 13.89 -5.63
CA GLU A 140 2.99 13.21 -6.86
C GLU A 140 4.47 12.84 -6.84
N ASN A 141 4.78 11.59 -7.16
CA ASN A 141 6.12 11.13 -7.45
C ASN A 141 6.35 11.28 -8.96
N VAL A 142 7.35 12.09 -9.34
CA VAL A 142 7.62 12.42 -10.76
C VAL A 142 8.13 11.20 -11.51
N ASP A 143 8.90 10.34 -10.82
CA ASP A 143 9.34 9.08 -11.37
C ASP A 143 8.19 8.07 -11.37
N PRO A 144 8.09 7.23 -12.41
CA PRO A 144 7.01 6.26 -12.51
C PRO A 144 7.15 5.13 -11.49
N MET A 145 6.05 4.41 -11.25
CA MET A 145 6.04 3.19 -10.43
C MET A 145 7.18 2.23 -10.81
N GLY A 146 7.90 1.76 -9.80
CA GLY A 146 9.11 0.94 -9.91
C GLY A 146 10.37 1.64 -9.42
N VAL A 147 10.38 2.97 -9.34
CA VAL A 147 11.38 3.75 -8.61
C VAL A 147 10.90 3.90 -7.18
N HIS A 148 11.80 3.66 -6.20
CA HIS A 148 11.42 3.79 -4.79
C HIS A 148 11.11 5.25 -4.46
N THR A 149 9.98 5.51 -3.77
CA THR A 149 9.53 6.86 -3.38
C THR A 149 10.61 7.72 -2.73
N GLY A 150 11.50 7.10 -1.93
CA GLY A 150 12.63 7.80 -1.30
C GLY A 150 13.71 8.27 -2.26
N ASP A 151 13.73 7.78 -3.49
CA ASP A 151 14.70 8.08 -4.55
C ASP A 151 14.07 8.91 -5.68
N SER A 152 12.77 9.19 -5.60
CA SER A 152 12.00 9.96 -6.57
C SER A 152 11.93 11.44 -6.21
N ILE A 153 11.78 12.29 -7.22
CA ILE A 153 11.38 13.70 -7.02
C ILE A 153 9.91 13.72 -6.64
N THR A 154 9.64 14.25 -5.46
CA THR A 154 8.30 14.33 -4.89
C THR A 154 7.78 15.74 -4.88
N VAL A 155 6.59 15.98 -5.42
CA VAL A 155 5.95 17.30 -5.54
C VAL A 155 4.64 17.34 -4.75
N ALA A 156 4.43 18.38 -3.98
CA ALA A 156 3.20 18.63 -3.22
C ALA A 156 2.73 20.08 -3.41
N PRO A 157 1.46 20.32 -3.83
CA PRO A 157 0.44 19.35 -4.22
C PRO A 157 0.76 18.65 -5.55
N ALA A 158 0.06 17.54 -5.85
CA ALA A 158 0.14 16.86 -7.14
C ALA A 158 -0.21 17.81 -8.30
N MET A 159 0.54 17.73 -9.39
CA MET A 159 0.45 18.69 -10.51
C MET A 159 -0.26 18.13 -11.74
N THR A 160 -0.27 16.81 -11.93
CA THR A 160 -0.75 16.18 -13.17
C THR A 160 -2.06 15.40 -13.01
N LEU A 161 -2.71 15.45 -11.84
CA LEU A 161 -4.05 14.92 -11.64
C LEU A 161 -5.09 15.87 -12.24
N SER A 162 -6.02 15.33 -13.03
CA SER A 162 -7.25 16.03 -13.34
C SER A 162 -8.16 16.10 -12.09
N ASP A 163 -9.12 17.02 -12.09
CA ASP A 163 -10.07 17.14 -10.98
C ASP A 163 -10.88 15.85 -10.79
N VAL A 164 -11.28 15.19 -11.87
CA VAL A 164 -12.02 13.91 -11.81
C VAL A 164 -11.17 12.82 -11.18
N GLU A 165 -9.92 12.65 -11.60
CA GLU A 165 -9.00 11.67 -11.01
C GLU A 165 -8.75 11.95 -9.53
N TYR A 166 -8.56 13.22 -9.17
CA TYR A 166 -8.37 13.61 -7.76
C TYR A 166 -9.59 13.29 -6.92
N GLN A 167 -10.81 13.59 -7.39
CA GLN A 167 -12.04 13.32 -6.64
C GLN A 167 -12.25 11.81 -6.43
N LEU A 168 -12.01 10.99 -7.46
CA LEU A 168 -12.06 9.52 -7.34
C LEU A 168 -11.02 9.00 -6.33
N MET A 169 -9.81 9.52 -6.39
CA MET A 169 -8.72 9.15 -5.47
C MET A 169 -9.03 9.56 -4.03
N ARG A 170 -9.59 10.75 -3.83
CA ARG A 170 -10.05 11.24 -2.52
C ARG A 170 -11.11 10.31 -1.92
N ASP A 171 -12.12 9.97 -2.68
CA ASP A 171 -13.21 9.12 -2.21
C ASP A 171 -12.70 7.70 -1.88
N ALA A 172 -11.78 7.17 -2.70
CA ALA A 172 -11.08 5.92 -2.43
C ALA A 172 -10.23 5.98 -1.14
N ALA A 173 -9.51 7.08 -0.92
CA ALA A 173 -8.70 7.26 0.29
C ALA A 173 -9.57 7.32 1.56
N PHE A 174 -10.73 7.99 1.50
CA PHE A 174 -11.68 8.01 2.61
C PHE A 174 -12.30 6.64 2.89
N ALA A 175 -12.63 5.88 1.86
CA ALA A 175 -13.10 4.51 2.02
C ALA A 175 -12.01 3.61 2.62
N CYS A 176 -10.77 3.76 2.16
CA CYS A 176 -9.61 3.01 2.63
C CYS A 176 -9.36 3.25 4.13
N ILE A 177 -9.23 4.52 4.58
CA ILE A 177 -8.93 4.83 5.99
C ILE A 177 -10.04 4.36 6.93
N ARG A 178 -11.31 4.44 6.50
CA ARG A 178 -12.46 3.92 7.25
C ARG A 178 -12.42 2.41 7.38
N ARG A 179 -12.16 1.70 6.27
CA ARG A 179 -12.11 0.23 6.25
C ARG A 179 -10.96 -0.33 7.06
N VAL A 180 -9.80 0.31 7.01
CA VAL A 180 -8.64 -0.06 7.83
C VAL A 180 -8.87 0.26 9.31
N GLY A 181 -9.68 1.29 9.62
CA GLY A 181 -10.06 1.61 10.99
C GLY A 181 -9.10 2.55 11.72
N VAL A 182 -8.35 3.39 10.97
CA VAL A 182 -7.57 4.47 11.59
C VAL A 182 -8.51 5.63 11.92
N GLU A 183 -8.55 6.05 13.17
CA GLU A 183 -9.46 7.09 13.69
C GLU A 183 -8.78 8.10 14.62
N THR A 184 -7.47 8.03 14.76
CA THR A 184 -6.70 8.88 15.67
C THR A 184 -5.52 9.55 14.98
N GLY A 185 -5.73 10.04 13.77
CA GLY A 185 -4.69 10.82 13.13
C GLY A 185 -4.48 10.61 11.65
N GLY A 186 -3.25 10.85 11.22
CA GLY A 186 -2.86 10.86 9.83
C GLY A 186 -2.44 9.49 9.31
N SER A 187 -2.73 9.29 8.04
CA SER A 187 -2.33 8.13 7.25
C SER A 187 -1.91 8.58 5.86
N ASN A 188 -1.06 7.79 5.24
CA ASN A 188 -0.67 7.96 3.86
C ASN A 188 -1.28 6.83 3.03
N VAL A 189 -2.00 7.16 1.98
CA VAL A 189 -2.57 6.18 1.03
C VAL A 189 -1.90 6.38 -0.32
N GLN A 190 -1.32 5.31 -0.86
CA GLN A 190 -0.61 5.32 -2.14
C GLN A 190 -1.47 4.74 -3.25
N PHE A 191 -1.42 5.40 -4.40
CA PHE A 191 -2.17 5.06 -5.60
C PHE A 191 -1.25 4.97 -6.81
N ALA A 192 -1.58 4.09 -7.73
CA ALA A 192 -1.04 4.14 -9.08
C ALA A 192 -2.16 4.45 -10.07
N VAL A 193 -1.84 5.27 -11.07
CA VAL A 193 -2.74 5.66 -12.16
C VAL A 193 -2.14 5.26 -13.49
N ASN A 194 -2.88 4.47 -14.25
CA ASN A 194 -2.46 4.07 -15.59
C ASN A 194 -2.49 5.28 -16.53
N PRO A 195 -1.33 5.71 -17.07
CA PRO A 195 -1.27 6.90 -17.93
C PRO A 195 -2.00 6.75 -19.27
N LYS A 196 -2.40 5.51 -19.65
CA LYS A 196 -3.06 5.25 -20.92
C LYS A 196 -4.58 5.37 -20.87
N ASN A 197 -5.18 5.00 -19.74
CA ASN A 197 -6.65 4.92 -19.62
C ASN A 197 -7.22 5.53 -18.32
N GLY A 198 -6.36 6.02 -17.41
CA GLY A 198 -6.78 6.63 -16.16
C GLY A 198 -7.24 5.64 -15.08
N ASP A 199 -7.08 4.32 -15.29
CA ASP A 199 -7.38 3.34 -14.25
C ASP A 199 -6.56 3.59 -13.00
N GLN A 200 -7.22 3.61 -11.84
CA GLN A 200 -6.60 3.80 -10.54
C GLN A 200 -6.61 2.50 -9.74
N VAL A 201 -5.51 2.21 -9.06
CA VAL A 201 -5.39 1.13 -8.09
C VAL A 201 -4.79 1.65 -6.78
N VAL A 202 -5.26 1.10 -5.67
CA VAL A 202 -4.66 1.35 -4.35
C VAL A 202 -3.48 0.39 -4.19
N ILE A 203 -2.34 0.93 -3.77
CA ILE A 203 -1.11 0.16 -3.59
C ILE A 203 -0.94 -0.28 -2.15
N GLU A 204 -0.96 0.70 -1.25
CA GLU A 204 -0.81 0.47 0.19
C GLU A 204 -1.36 1.64 1.00
N MET A 205 -1.56 1.42 2.27
CA MET A 205 -1.85 2.44 3.26
C MET A 205 -0.90 2.31 4.44
N ASN A 206 -0.26 3.40 4.81
CA ASN A 206 0.54 3.49 6.01
C ASN A 206 -0.33 4.06 7.15
N PRO A 207 -0.71 3.27 8.18
CA PRO A 207 -1.62 3.70 9.25
C PRO A 207 -0.91 4.57 10.29
N ARG A 208 -0.11 5.51 9.86
CA ARG A 208 0.75 6.37 10.67
C ARG A 208 1.20 7.60 9.91
N VAL A 209 1.68 8.60 10.63
CA VAL A 209 2.42 9.73 10.05
C VAL A 209 3.70 9.22 9.37
N SER A 210 3.98 9.71 8.18
CA SER A 210 5.08 9.26 7.31
C SER A 210 6.07 10.39 6.99
N ARG A 211 7.09 10.10 6.17
CA ARG A 211 8.01 11.12 5.66
C ARG A 211 7.29 12.12 4.76
N SER A 212 6.35 11.66 3.94
CA SER A 212 5.50 12.49 3.09
C SER A 212 4.59 13.42 3.90
N SER A 213 4.18 13.02 5.11
CA SER A 213 3.45 13.91 6.03
C SER A 213 4.25 15.17 6.42
N ALA A 214 5.56 15.07 6.52
CA ALA A 214 6.42 16.21 6.79
C ALA A 214 6.47 17.18 5.59
N LEU A 215 6.57 16.65 4.37
CA LEU A 215 6.50 17.42 3.13
C LEU A 215 5.13 18.10 3.01
N ALA A 216 4.05 17.34 3.19
CA ALA A 216 2.69 17.87 3.16
C ALA A 216 2.44 18.97 4.19
N SER A 217 2.94 18.78 5.42
CA SER A 217 2.85 19.81 6.47
C SER A 217 3.58 21.10 6.08
N LYS A 218 4.73 20.98 5.44
CA LYS A 218 5.51 22.12 4.97
C LYS A 218 4.84 22.83 3.79
N ALA A 219 4.29 22.06 2.85
CA ALA A 219 3.63 22.60 1.66
C ALA A 219 2.32 23.33 1.98
N THR A 220 1.53 22.79 2.93
CA THR A 220 0.19 23.32 3.26
C THR A 220 0.17 24.23 4.48
N GLY A 221 1.20 24.21 5.31
CA GLY A 221 1.17 24.85 6.63
C GLY A 221 0.34 24.09 7.68
N PHE A 222 -0.27 22.93 7.32
CA PHE A 222 -1.07 22.15 8.25
C PHE A 222 -0.17 21.20 9.08
N PRO A 223 -0.14 21.36 10.43
CA PRO A 223 0.81 20.62 11.26
C PRO A 223 0.31 19.19 11.55
N ILE A 224 0.41 18.29 10.59
CA ILE A 224 -0.14 16.92 10.65
C ILE A 224 0.25 16.19 11.93
N ALA A 225 1.55 16.12 12.26
CA ALA A 225 2.02 15.39 13.44
C ALA A 225 1.47 15.97 14.76
N LYS A 226 1.38 17.33 14.86
CA LYS A 226 0.83 17.98 16.04
C LYS A 226 -0.66 17.68 16.22
N ILE A 227 -1.43 17.68 15.11
CA ILE A 227 -2.86 17.38 15.16
C ILE A 227 -3.08 15.90 15.42
N ALA A 228 -2.33 15.01 14.76
CA ALA A 228 -2.40 13.58 15.03
C ALA A 228 -2.14 13.26 16.52
N ALA A 229 -1.12 13.89 17.13
CA ALA A 229 -0.83 13.73 18.56
C ALA A 229 -1.94 14.28 19.48
N LYS A 230 -2.78 15.20 18.99
CA LYS A 230 -3.94 15.72 19.76
C LYS A 230 -5.19 14.85 19.60
N LEU A 231 -5.31 14.11 18.50
CA LEU A 231 -6.41 13.18 18.24
C LEU A 231 -6.19 11.84 18.94
N ALA A 232 -4.94 11.46 19.13
CA ALA A 232 -4.55 10.25 19.87
C ALA A 232 -4.81 10.40 21.37
#